data_daf06355fa2720bd510b9c0f57c26611
#
_entry.id   daf06355fa2720bd510b9c0f57c26611
#
_cell.length_a   1.000
_cell.length_b   1.000
_cell.length_c   1.000
_cell.angle_alpha   90.00
_cell.angle_beta   90.00
_cell.angle_gamma   90.00
#
_symmetry.space_group_name_H-M   'P 1'
#
loop_
_entity.id
_entity.type
_entity.pdbx_description
1 polymer ?
#
loop_
_entity_poly.entity_id
_entity_poly.type
_entity_poly.pdbx_seq_one_letter_code
_entity_poly.pdbx_strand_id
1 'polypeptide(L)'
;MTHMKAAATSLLVLVATLSLFAYQQGIIDTPSSPSVVTEPTETPLKPTSGTLNLGVTTDPLARNWWEPWRSSDLSTVDTFEHDAGKHAAIVMWYADWQHSARSITSQLNAVELRGSTPEITWEPWDASKGLYTSQPRYRLSNIIDGKFDSYIWTWARTLAHWKHPVLLRFAQEMDGNWFPWDDYANGNHPGQFVQAWRHVHDIFQRAGATNVKWVWSPAFARSTAQFPGAAYVNVMATTCQNGGKPLFARGWKSFGEGCGQTIDRLHALEPGLPIQLAETATSESGGSKAQWIRQMWAYLAARPYVTSMIWFNLVKEANWRIDSSPSAERAFATGARSTRVN
;
A
#
# COMPACT_ATOMS: atom_id res chain seq x y z
N MET A 1 16.70 -27.43 42.13
CA MET A 1 15.64 -26.53 41.65
C MET A 1 16.16 -25.87 40.39
N THR A 2 16.03 -26.57 39.29
CA THR A 2 16.48 -26.17 37.97
C THR A 2 15.44 -26.68 36.96
N HIS A 3 15.17 -25.94 35.91
CA HIS A 3 14.28 -26.23 34.79
C HIS A 3 12.85 -25.64 34.90
N MET A 4 12.74 -24.42 34.33
CA MET A 4 11.58 -23.99 33.53
C MET A 4 11.87 -22.61 32.92
N LYS A 5 12.55 -22.56 31.80
CA LYS A 5 12.60 -21.42 30.87
C LYS A 5 13.00 -21.94 29.50
N ALA A 6 12.03 -22.45 28.75
CA ALA A 6 12.15 -22.61 27.28
C ALA A 6 10.80 -23.13 26.72
N ALA A 7 9.83 -22.29 26.55
CA ALA A 7 8.62 -22.62 25.76
C ALA A 7 7.77 -21.40 25.39
N ALA A 8 8.38 -20.29 25.03
CA ALA A 8 7.61 -19.09 24.65
C ALA A 8 7.93 -18.51 23.26
N THR A 9 8.86 -19.12 22.51
CA THR A 9 9.36 -18.50 21.27
C THR A 9 8.85 -19.15 19.98
N SER A 10 8.09 -20.25 20.07
CA SER A 10 7.67 -21.01 18.86
C SER A 10 6.21 -20.79 18.43
N LEU A 11 5.42 -20.00 19.15
CA LEU A 11 3.99 -19.82 18.84
C LEU A 11 3.67 -18.56 18.00
N LEU A 12 4.61 -17.64 17.89
CA LEU A 12 4.39 -16.36 17.19
C LEU A 12 4.62 -16.43 15.68
N VAL A 13 5.32 -17.43 15.17
CA VAL A 13 5.60 -17.59 13.73
C VAL A 13 4.42 -18.24 12.99
N LEU A 14 3.58 -19.00 13.69
CA LEU A 14 2.47 -19.74 13.04
C LEU A 14 1.23 -18.87 12.77
N VAL A 15 1.06 -17.75 13.44
CA VAL A 15 -0.13 -16.89 13.29
C VAL A 15 -0.03 -15.98 12.05
N ALA A 16 1.17 -15.57 11.66
CA ALA A 16 1.37 -14.72 10.48
C ALA A 16 1.16 -15.47 9.15
N THR A 17 1.42 -16.79 9.13
CA THR A 17 1.26 -17.61 7.91
C THR A 17 -0.18 -18.00 7.61
N LEU A 18 -1.05 -18.06 8.62
CA LEU A 18 -2.49 -18.34 8.43
C LEU A 18 -3.27 -17.12 7.92
N SER A 19 -2.75 -15.92 8.10
CA SER A 19 -3.44 -14.68 7.72
C SER A 19 -3.52 -14.45 6.20
N LEU A 20 -2.55 -14.95 5.44
CA LEU A 20 -2.57 -14.90 3.97
C LEU A 20 -3.40 -16.02 3.34
N PHE A 21 -3.68 -17.11 4.06
CA PHE A 21 -4.46 -18.23 3.54
C PHE A 21 -5.96 -17.91 3.38
N ALA A 22 -6.51 -17.01 4.21
CA ALA A 22 -7.92 -16.62 4.13
C ALA A 22 -8.23 -15.65 2.97
N TYR A 23 -7.22 -15.04 2.41
CA TYR A 23 -7.32 -14.06 1.31
C TYR A 23 -7.95 -14.61 0.02
N GLN A 24 -8.03 -15.94 -0.14
CA GLN A 24 -8.38 -16.54 -1.44
C GLN A 24 -9.53 -17.55 -1.44
N GLN A 25 -10.25 -17.73 -0.33
CA GLN A 25 -11.39 -18.65 -0.29
C GLN A 25 -12.72 -17.99 -0.71
N GLY A 26 -12.80 -17.55 -1.91
CA GLY A 26 -14.08 -17.02 -2.41
C GLY A 26 -14.13 -17.01 -3.93
N ILE A 27 -14.43 -18.16 -4.52
CA ILE A 27 -15.27 -18.37 -5.72
C ILE A 27 -14.89 -19.74 -6.28
N ILE A 28 -15.86 -20.65 -6.25
CA ILE A 28 -15.79 -21.96 -6.90
C ILE A 28 -16.21 -21.73 -8.35
N ASP A 29 -15.27 -21.85 -9.29
CA ASP A 29 -15.59 -22.04 -10.69
C ASP A 29 -15.09 -23.41 -11.16
N THR A 30 -15.94 -24.10 -11.88
CA THR A 30 -15.76 -25.45 -12.41
C THR A 30 -14.59 -25.54 -13.40
N PRO A 31 -13.86 -26.68 -13.48
CA PRO A 31 -12.68 -26.78 -14.33
C PRO A 31 -13.06 -26.94 -15.79
N SER A 32 -12.66 -26.00 -16.64
CA SER A 32 -12.58 -26.16 -18.08
C SER A 32 -11.17 -26.55 -18.51
N SER A 33 -11.08 -27.46 -19.46
CA SER A 33 -9.87 -28.10 -20.01
C SER A 33 -8.81 -27.09 -20.50
N PRO A 34 -7.52 -27.46 -20.47
CA PRO A 34 -6.44 -26.54 -20.84
C PRO A 34 -6.39 -26.33 -22.38
N SER A 35 -6.77 -25.16 -22.82
CA SER A 35 -6.43 -24.67 -24.16
C SER A 35 -5.01 -24.12 -24.13
N VAL A 36 -4.17 -24.59 -25.03
CA VAL A 36 -2.84 -24.02 -25.29
C VAL A 36 -3.05 -22.61 -25.83
N VAL A 37 -2.87 -21.61 -24.98
CA VAL A 37 -2.87 -20.21 -25.39
C VAL A 37 -1.44 -19.86 -25.80
N THR A 38 -1.21 -19.70 -27.08
CA THR A 38 -0.03 -19.02 -27.63
C THR A 38 -0.07 -17.58 -27.08
N GLU A 39 0.97 -17.17 -26.35
CA GLU A 39 1.13 -15.79 -25.88
C GLU A 39 1.08 -14.83 -27.08
N PRO A 40 0.24 -13.77 -27.01
CA PRO A 40 0.32 -12.72 -28.01
C PRO A 40 1.67 -12.01 -27.88
N THR A 41 2.41 -11.92 -28.97
CA THR A 41 3.60 -11.08 -29.09
C THR A 41 3.14 -9.64 -28.90
N GLU A 42 3.31 -9.09 -27.68
CA GLU A 42 2.99 -7.69 -27.41
C GLU A 42 3.91 -6.80 -28.24
N THR A 43 3.35 -6.12 -29.22
CA THR A 43 4.02 -5.03 -29.94
C THR A 43 4.39 -3.95 -28.93
N PRO A 44 5.64 -3.45 -28.88
CA PRO A 44 6.04 -2.39 -27.97
C PRO A 44 5.16 -1.16 -28.18
N LEU A 45 4.30 -0.84 -27.22
CA LEU A 45 3.47 0.36 -27.26
C LEU A 45 4.37 1.60 -27.10
N LYS A 46 4.13 2.59 -27.98
CA LYS A 46 4.88 3.85 -27.97
C LYS A 46 4.65 4.57 -26.63
N PRO A 47 5.69 5.04 -25.91
CA PRO A 47 5.53 5.72 -24.64
C PRO A 47 4.61 6.94 -24.79
N THR A 48 3.60 7.03 -23.93
CA THR A 48 2.74 8.20 -23.80
C THR A 48 3.33 9.18 -22.79
N SER A 49 3.17 10.47 -23.03
CA SER A 49 3.71 11.54 -22.17
C SER A 49 2.97 11.56 -20.83
N GLY A 50 3.69 11.34 -19.75
CA GLY A 50 3.20 11.46 -18.36
C GLY A 50 4.30 11.03 -17.40
N THR A 51 4.51 11.79 -16.33
CA THR A 51 5.51 11.48 -15.31
C THR A 51 5.02 10.39 -14.39
N LEU A 52 5.88 9.42 -14.05
CA LEU A 52 5.65 8.40 -13.05
C LEU A 52 6.59 8.66 -11.86
N ASN A 53 6.05 9.03 -10.72
CA ASN A 53 6.81 9.21 -9.49
C ASN A 53 7.16 7.86 -8.89
N LEU A 54 8.47 7.56 -8.80
CA LEU A 54 8.96 6.40 -8.09
C LEU A 54 8.88 6.65 -6.59
N GLY A 55 8.31 5.72 -5.85
CA GLY A 55 8.29 5.73 -4.41
C GLY A 55 8.82 4.43 -3.82
N VAL A 56 9.06 4.47 -2.51
CA VAL A 56 9.53 3.31 -1.75
C VAL A 56 9.01 3.31 -0.32
N THR A 57 8.79 2.11 0.21
CA THR A 57 8.78 1.83 1.65
C THR A 57 9.80 0.75 1.94
N THR A 58 10.58 0.89 3.03
CA THR A 58 11.71 0.02 3.37
C THR A 58 11.63 -0.43 4.83
N ASP A 59 12.49 -1.35 5.25
CA ASP A 59 12.80 -1.52 6.67
C ASP A 59 13.54 -0.25 7.19
N PRO A 60 13.21 0.29 8.36
CA PRO A 60 12.16 -0.09 9.31
C PRO A 60 10.81 0.60 9.08
N LEU A 61 10.61 1.32 7.95
CA LEU A 61 9.41 2.12 7.67
C LEU A 61 8.11 1.29 7.69
N ALA A 62 8.21 -0.01 7.31
CA ALA A 62 7.08 -0.91 7.19
C ALA A 62 7.26 -2.27 7.91
N ARG A 63 8.34 -2.46 8.66
CA ARG A 63 8.66 -3.79 9.22
C ARG A 63 7.76 -4.16 10.40
N ASN A 64 7.56 -3.21 11.28
CA ASN A 64 6.81 -3.41 12.52
C ASN A 64 5.65 -2.42 12.54
N TRP A 65 4.49 -2.83 12.14
CA TRP A 65 3.25 -2.04 12.14
C TRP A 65 2.91 -1.51 13.55
N TRP A 66 3.36 -2.22 14.62
CA TRP A 66 3.18 -1.83 16.02
C TRP A 66 4.37 -1.02 16.60
N GLU A 67 5.49 -0.92 15.90
CA GLU A 67 6.59 -0.04 16.24
C GLU A 67 6.72 1.02 15.14
N PRO A 68 6.16 2.22 15.37
CA PRO A 68 6.21 3.25 14.35
C PRO A 68 7.67 3.62 14.09
N TRP A 69 7.96 3.90 12.85
CA TRP A 69 9.22 4.53 12.51
C TRP A 69 9.35 5.84 13.29
N ARG A 70 10.28 5.88 14.24
CA ARG A 70 10.54 7.04 15.12
C ARG A 70 11.88 7.71 14.81
N SER A 71 12.61 7.17 13.88
CA SER A 71 13.92 7.64 13.46
C SER A 71 13.78 8.61 12.29
N SER A 72 14.72 9.52 12.14
CA SER A 72 14.94 10.26 10.88
C SER A 72 15.95 9.54 9.97
N ASP A 73 16.35 8.33 10.31
CA ASP A 73 17.27 7.51 9.53
C ASP A 73 16.55 6.96 8.28
N LEU A 74 17.04 7.35 7.12
CA LEU A 74 16.57 6.94 5.80
C LEU A 74 17.65 6.18 5.00
N SER A 75 18.68 5.64 5.68
CA SER A 75 19.78 4.90 5.05
C SER A 75 19.32 3.72 4.19
N THR A 76 18.19 3.09 4.56
CA THR A 76 17.58 2.01 3.76
C THR A 76 16.90 2.53 2.49
N VAL A 77 16.44 3.79 2.49
CA VAL A 77 15.97 4.48 1.29
C VAL A 77 17.16 4.83 0.39
N ASP A 78 18.29 5.29 0.98
CA ASP A 78 19.53 5.54 0.22
C ASP A 78 20.03 4.28 -0.48
N THR A 79 19.97 3.13 0.21
CA THR A 79 20.33 1.84 -0.37
C THR A 79 19.41 1.48 -1.55
N PHE A 80 18.09 1.64 -1.39
CA PHE A 80 17.15 1.41 -2.48
C PHE A 80 17.42 2.33 -3.68
N GLU A 81 17.67 3.61 -3.46
CA GLU A 81 17.97 4.57 -4.53
C GLU A 81 19.26 4.22 -5.28
N HIS A 82 20.28 3.75 -4.52
CA HIS A 82 21.52 3.25 -5.11
C HIS A 82 21.25 2.07 -6.06
N ASP A 83 20.52 1.06 -5.59
CA ASP A 83 20.21 -0.16 -6.35
C ASP A 83 19.25 0.11 -7.53
N ALA A 84 18.28 1.00 -7.33
CA ALA A 84 17.36 1.43 -8.39
C ALA A 84 18.04 2.34 -9.43
N GLY A 85 19.13 3.01 -9.06
CA GLY A 85 19.78 4.04 -9.86
C GLY A 85 18.88 5.26 -10.10
N LYS A 86 17.94 5.52 -9.18
CA LYS A 86 16.92 6.58 -9.29
C LYS A 86 16.46 7.05 -7.91
N HIS A 87 16.26 8.36 -7.77
CA HIS A 87 15.69 8.97 -6.57
C HIS A 87 14.24 8.53 -6.33
N ALA A 88 13.88 8.29 -5.06
CA ALA A 88 12.51 8.02 -4.65
C ALA A 88 11.76 9.33 -4.39
N ALA A 89 10.91 9.72 -5.33
CA ALA A 89 10.09 10.92 -5.22
C ALA A 89 9.03 10.84 -4.10
N ILE A 90 8.71 9.64 -3.62
CA ILE A 90 7.77 9.39 -2.53
C ILE A 90 8.41 8.41 -1.54
N VAL A 91 8.35 8.72 -0.24
CA VAL A 91 8.73 7.81 0.84
C VAL A 91 7.50 7.54 1.70
N MET A 92 7.10 6.27 1.79
CA MET A 92 5.90 5.84 2.50
C MET A 92 6.25 5.12 3.80
N TRP A 93 5.47 5.38 4.86
CA TRP A 93 5.48 4.60 6.10
C TRP A 93 4.10 4.42 6.68
N TYR A 94 3.99 3.55 7.70
CA TYR A 94 2.73 3.22 8.37
C TYR A 94 2.63 3.92 9.72
N ALA A 95 1.44 4.37 10.06
CA ALA A 95 1.12 4.98 11.34
C ALA A 95 -0.27 4.55 11.81
N ASP A 96 -0.34 3.70 12.82
CA ASP A 96 -1.60 3.33 13.46
C ASP A 96 -2.11 4.41 14.44
N TRP A 97 -3.36 4.29 14.85
CA TRP A 97 -3.98 5.29 15.71
C TRP A 97 -3.59 5.20 17.20
N GLN A 98 -2.61 4.38 17.56
CA GLN A 98 -1.94 4.43 18.85
C GLN A 98 -0.88 5.54 18.90
N HIS A 99 -0.51 6.12 17.74
CA HIS A 99 0.59 7.06 17.64
C HIS A 99 0.14 8.51 17.60
N SER A 100 0.86 9.34 18.35
CA SER A 100 0.60 10.78 18.40
C SER A 100 1.11 11.50 17.16
N ALA A 101 0.34 12.45 16.64
CA ALA A 101 0.78 13.35 15.58
C ALA A 101 2.05 14.15 15.91
N ARG A 102 2.36 14.34 17.20
CA ARG A 102 3.55 15.10 17.61
C ARG A 102 4.86 14.40 17.24
N SER A 103 4.84 13.09 17.08
CA SER A 103 6.05 12.31 16.77
C SER A 103 6.39 12.30 15.28
N ILE A 104 5.50 12.73 14.38
CA ILE A 104 5.72 12.58 12.93
C ILE A 104 6.47 13.73 12.27
N THR A 105 6.62 14.88 12.95
CA THR A 105 7.24 16.07 12.32
C THR A 105 8.70 15.82 11.93
N SER A 106 9.44 15.05 12.73
CA SER A 106 10.81 14.68 12.41
C SER A 106 10.92 13.79 11.17
N GLN A 107 10.00 12.85 11.01
CA GLN A 107 9.91 11.99 9.83
C GLN A 107 9.51 12.80 8.58
N LEU A 108 8.50 13.64 8.71
CA LEU A 108 8.07 14.53 7.63
C LEU A 108 9.24 15.39 7.13
N ASN A 109 9.97 16.03 8.06
CA ASN A 109 11.12 16.86 7.73
C ASN A 109 12.26 16.05 7.09
N ALA A 110 12.54 14.84 7.60
CA ALA A 110 13.60 13.99 7.04
C ALA A 110 13.31 13.59 5.59
N VAL A 111 12.05 13.29 5.28
CA VAL A 111 11.63 12.96 3.91
C VAL A 111 11.64 14.18 3.01
N GLU A 112 11.12 15.32 3.48
CA GLU A 112 11.08 16.57 2.72
C GLU A 112 12.48 17.10 2.40
N LEU A 113 13.42 17.07 3.35
CA LEU A 113 14.80 17.50 3.17
C LEU A 113 15.56 16.70 2.10
N ARG A 114 15.11 15.49 1.77
CA ARG A 114 15.63 14.69 0.64
C ARG A 114 15.07 15.14 -0.71
N GLY A 115 14.07 16.01 -0.74
CA GLY A 115 13.31 16.34 -1.93
C GLY A 115 12.22 15.31 -2.26
N SER A 116 11.85 14.44 -1.32
CA SER A 116 10.80 13.45 -1.47
C SER A 116 9.49 13.93 -0.85
N THR A 117 8.36 13.45 -1.37
CA THR A 117 7.04 13.67 -0.78
C THR A 117 6.75 12.58 0.24
N PRO A 118 6.41 12.91 1.50
CA PRO A 118 5.98 11.91 2.46
C PRO A 118 4.60 11.35 2.13
N GLU A 119 4.46 10.02 2.26
CA GLU A 119 3.17 9.34 2.27
C GLU A 119 2.97 8.59 3.57
N ILE A 120 1.85 8.84 4.23
CA ILE A 120 1.49 8.19 5.49
C ILE A 120 0.33 7.24 5.24
N THR A 121 0.57 5.94 5.39
CA THR A 121 -0.50 4.95 5.51
C THR A 121 -1.04 5.02 6.93
N TRP A 122 -2.22 5.65 7.09
CA TRP A 122 -2.78 6.03 8.38
C TRP A 122 -3.94 5.13 8.78
N GLU A 123 -3.70 4.30 9.77
CA GLU A 123 -4.46 3.10 10.06
C GLU A 123 -5.30 3.23 11.34
N PRO A 124 -6.64 3.24 11.26
CA PRO A 124 -7.52 3.39 12.43
C PRO A 124 -7.65 2.10 13.25
N TRP A 125 -6.58 1.65 13.87
CA TRP A 125 -6.51 0.46 14.72
C TRP A 125 -5.33 0.50 15.72
N ASP A 126 -5.21 -0.55 16.52
CA ASP A 126 -4.01 -0.93 17.27
C ASP A 126 -3.32 -2.08 16.52
N ALA A 127 -2.28 -1.77 15.77
CA ALA A 127 -1.57 -2.73 14.91
C ALA A 127 -0.92 -3.88 15.70
N SER A 128 -0.64 -3.69 16.99
CA SER A 128 -0.09 -4.74 17.87
C SER A 128 -1.02 -5.94 18.05
N LYS A 129 -2.31 -5.78 17.76
CA LYS A 129 -3.31 -6.86 17.85
C LYS A 129 -3.33 -7.77 16.64
N GLY A 130 -2.71 -7.35 15.53
CA GLY A 130 -2.65 -8.11 14.29
C GLY A 130 -3.94 -8.12 13.46
N LEU A 131 -3.81 -8.68 12.26
CA LEU A 131 -4.91 -8.82 11.30
C LEU A 131 -6.01 -9.75 11.83
N TYR A 132 -7.22 -9.64 11.29
CA TYR A 132 -8.42 -10.43 11.62
C TYR A 132 -8.87 -10.33 13.09
N THR A 133 -8.35 -9.35 13.83
CA THR A 133 -8.69 -9.16 15.23
C THR A 133 -9.82 -8.15 15.39
N SER A 134 -10.85 -8.51 16.14
CA SER A 134 -11.91 -7.57 16.49
C SER A 134 -11.37 -6.51 17.44
N GLN A 135 -11.54 -5.25 17.07
CA GLN A 135 -11.11 -4.09 17.83
C GLN A 135 -12.27 -3.11 18.01
N PRO A 136 -13.23 -3.39 18.90
CA PRO A 136 -14.48 -2.62 19.04
C PRO A 136 -14.30 -1.11 19.28
N ARG A 137 -13.15 -0.71 19.86
CA ARG A 137 -12.79 0.70 20.00
C ARG A 137 -12.73 1.42 18.64
N TYR A 138 -12.21 0.74 17.60
CA TYR A 138 -11.98 1.30 16.27
C TYR A 138 -13.09 0.98 15.27
N ARG A 139 -14.31 0.69 15.72
CA ARG A 139 -15.46 0.58 14.83
C ARG A 139 -15.66 1.88 14.06
N LEU A 140 -16.05 1.76 12.81
CA LEU A 140 -16.35 2.91 11.96
C LEU A 140 -17.42 3.83 12.58
N SER A 141 -18.42 3.25 13.27
CA SER A 141 -19.43 4.02 14.01
C SER A 141 -18.81 4.94 15.07
N ASN A 142 -17.75 4.50 15.77
CA ASN A 142 -17.10 5.35 16.77
C ASN A 142 -16.34 6.53 16.12
N ILE A 143 -15.85 6.36 14.91
CA ILE A 143 -15.23 7.46 14.14
C ILE A 143 -16.33 8.44 13.71
N ILE A 144 -17.42 7.92 13.13
CA ILE A 144 -18.59 8.72 12.68
C ILE A 144 -19.21 9.49 13.83
N ASP A 145 -19.32 8.88 15.02
CA ASP A 145 -19.87 9.49 16.24
C ASP A 145 -18.91 10.52 16.89
N GLY A 146 -17.75 10.78 16.29
CA GLY A 146 -16.80 11.79 16.77
C GLY A 146 -15.94 11.38 17.97
N LYS A 147 -15.92 10.09 18.36
CA LYS A 147 -15.12 9.65 19.52
C LYS A 147 -13.61 9.82 19.32
N PHE A 148 -13.18 9.97 18.08
CA PHE A 148 -11.78 10.22 17.71
C PHE A 148 -11.51 11.66 17.25
N ASP A 149 -12.49 12.56 17.28
CA ASP A 149 -12.35 13.91 16.72
C ASP A 149 -11.13 14.66 17.29
N SER A 150 -10.91 14.64 18.60
CA SER A 150 -9.75 15.29 19.20
C SER A 150 -8.41 14.77 18.68
N TYR A 151 -8.33 13.45 18.43
CA TYR A 151 -7.15 12.81 17.85
C TYR A 151 -6.97 13.22 16.38
N ILE A 152 -8.05 13.14 15.59
CA ILE A 152 -8.05 13.51 14.17
C ILE A 152 -7.72 15.01 14.01
N TRP A 153 -8.30 15.89 14.82
CA TRP A 153 -7.97 17.32 14.84
C TRP A 153 -6.49 17.59 15.13
N THR A 154 -5.90 16.83 16.04
CA THR A 154 -4.46 16.97 16.35
C THR A 154 -3.60 16.63 15.13
N TRP A 155 -3.92 15.55 14.43
CA TRP A 155 -3.24 15.19 13.17
C TRP A 155 -3.44 16.23 12.10
N ALA A 156 -4.69 16.64 11.86
CA ALA A 156 -5.03 17.64 10.86
C ALA A 156 -4.28 18.97 11.07
N ARG A 157 -4.26 19.48 12.31
CA ARG A 157 -3.54 20.71 12.65
C ARG A 157 -2.03 20.57 12.53
N THR A 158 -1.47 19.43 12.90
CA THR A 158 -0.04 19.16 12.76
C THR A 158 0.37 19.21 11.30
N LEU A 159 -0.37 18.55 10.41
CA LEU A 159 -0.10 18.56 8.98
C LEU A 159 -0.38 19.92 8.34
N ALA A 160 -1.46 20.60 8.73
CA ALA A 160 -1.74 21.98 8.27
C ALA A 160 -0.62 22.95 8.65
N HIS A 161 -0.05 22.82 9.86
CA HIS A 161 1.05 23.66 10.33
C HIS A 161 2.37 23.35 9.61
N TRP A 162 2.60 22.11 9.25
CA TRP A 162 3.80 21.67 8.52
C TRP A 162 3.86 22.23 7.08
N LYS A 163 2.71 22.42 6.42
CA LYS A 163 2.51 23.16 5.15
C LYS A 163 3.03 22.51 3.87
N HIS A 164 3.99 21.59 3.93
CA HIS A 164 4.50 20.93 2.74
C HIS A 164 3.52 19.86 2.24
N PRO A 165 3.56 19.47 0.96
CA PRO A 165 2.69 18.42 0.43
C PRO A 165 2.87 17.09 1.16
N VAL A 166 1.77 16.43 1.53
CA VAL A 166 1.75 15.09 2.13
C VAL A 166 0.63 14.26 1.52
N LEU A 167 0.92 13.01 1.19
CA LEU A 167 -0.06 12.02 0.79
C LEU A 167 -0.56 11.29 2.06
N LEU A 168 -1.87 11.21 2.24
CA LEU A 168 -2.49 10.50 3.37
C LEU A 168 -3.33 9.34 2.84
N ARG A 169 -2.82 8.13 3.00
CA ARG A 169 -3.48 6.88 2.64
C ARG A 169 -4.23 6.36 3.87
N PHE A 170 -5.45 6.84 4.03
CA PHE A 170 -6.29 6.52 5.20
C PHE A 170 -7.02 5.19 5.00
N ALA A 171 -6.97 4.30 6.00
CA ALA A 171 -7.76 3.07 6.07
C ALA A 171 -7.73 2.27 4.76
N GLN A 172 -6.52 1.93 4.29
CA GLN A 172 -6.29 1.18 3.05
C GLN A 172 -6.94 -0.21 3.05
N GLU A 173 -7.14 -0.79 1.84
CA GLU A 173 -7.59 -2.16 1.63
C GLU A 173 -8.94 -2.48 2.33
N MET A 174 -9.83 -1.52 2.36
CA MET A 174 -11.13 -1.58 3.02
C MET A 174 -12.09 -2.62 2.42
N ASP A 175 -11.79 -3.13 1.24
CA ASP A 175 -12.54 -4.19 0.55
C ASP A 175 -11.94 -5.61 0.77
N GLY A 176 -10.97 -5.71 1.67
CA GLY A 176 -10.49 -6.95 2.29
C GLY A 176 -11.29 -7.27 3.56
N ASN A 177 -11.01 -8.42 4.17
CA ASN A 177 -11.66 -8.83 5.43
C ASN A 177 -10.68 -8.94 6.59
N TRP A 178 -9.49 -8.36 6.45
CA TRP A 178 -8.40 -8.51 7.42
C TRP A 178 -8.20 -7.30 8.33
N PHE A 179 -8.70 -6.14 7.95
CA PHE A 179 -8.62 -4.94 8.77
C PHE A 179 -9.93 -4.63 9.49
N PRO A 180 -9.90 -3.99 10.68
CA PRO A 180 -11.10 -3.69 11.44
C PRO A 180 -11.97 -2.58 10.83
N TRP A 181 -11.55 -1.90 9.77
CA TRP A 181 -12.30 -0.86 9.05
C TRP A 181 -13.01 -1.35 7.77
N ASP A 182 -12.98 -2.63 7.48
CA ASP A 182 -13.87 -3.20 6.46
C ASP A 182 -15.34 -3.09 6.89
N ASP A 183 -16.24 -2.86 5.93
CA ASP A 183 -17.68 -2.69 6.20
C ASP A 183 -18.36 -3.94 6.80
N TYR A 184 -17.70 -5.10 6.73
CA TYR A 184 -18.23 -6.37 7.25
C TYR A 184 -17.40 -6.94 8.40
N ALA A 185 -16.34 -6.24 8.81
CA ALA A 185 -15.49 -6.62 9.94
C ALA A 185 -15.86 -5.84 11.19
N ASN A 186 -15.36 -6.26 12.34
CA ASN A 186 -15.37 -5.52 13.61
C ASN A 186 -16.76 -5.01 14.08
N GLY A 187 -17.87 -5.55 13.52
CA GLY A 187 -19.23 -5.08 13.78
C GLY A 187 -19.59 -3.79 13.03
N ASN A 188 -18.90 -3.48 11.96
CA ASN A 188 -19.26 -2.42 11.02
C ASN A 188 -20.40 -2.87 10.10
N HIS A 189 -20.99 -1.91 9.39
CA HIS A 189 -22.08 -2.11 8.45
C HIS A 189 -21.80 -1.42 7.11
N PRO A 190 -22.39 -1.92 6.00
CA PRO A 190 -22.21 -1.33 4.68
C PRO A 190 -22.48 0.17 4.65
N GLY A 191 -21.57 0.91 4.02
CA GLY A 191 -21.62 2.36 3.88
C GLY A 191 -21.00 3.14 5.04
N GLN A 192 -20.67 2.51 6.16
CA GLN A 192 -19.98 3.18 7.27
C GLN A 192 -18.56 3.60 6.92
N PHE A 193 -17.87 2.84 6.05
CA PHE A 193 -16.55 3.23 5.57
C PHE A 193 -16.58 4.61 4.89
N VAL A 194 -17.52 4.81 3.98
CA VAL A 194 -17.67 6.10 3.27
C VAL A 194 -18.01 7.24 4.25
N GLN A 195 -18.89 6.99 5.22
CA GLN A 195 -19.25 7.98 6.22
C GLN A 195 -18.05 8.36 7.10
N ALA A 196 -17.30 7.38 7.58
CA ALA A 196 -16.10 7.60 8.38
C ALA A 196 -15.01 8.35 7.58
N TRP A 197 -14.79 7.96 6.31
CA TRP A 197 -13.86 8.65 5.42
C TRP A 197 -14.21 10.13 5.29
N ARG A 198 -15.46 10.44 4.95
CA ARG A 198 -15.92 11.82 4.77
C ARG A 198 -15.82 12.61 6.07
N HIS A 199 -16.19 12.02 7.20
CA HIS A 199 -16.07 12.64 8.52
C HIS A 199 -14.63 13.05 8.82
N VAL A 200 -13.68 12.15 8.62
CA VAL A 200 -12.24 12.41 8.82
C VAL A 200 -11.74 13.49 7.85
N HIS A 201 -12.06 13.37 6.58
CA HIS A 201 -11.71 14.35 5.55
C HIS A 201 -12.22 15.77 5.92
N ASP A 202 -13.48 15.88 6.35
CA ASP A 202 -14.09 17.15 6.67
C ASP A 202 -13.45 17.82 7.90
N ILE A 203 -12.95 17.04 8.86
CA ILE A 203 -12.14 17.57 9.96
C ILE A 203 -10.87 18.21 9.44
N PHE A 204 -10.16 17.54 8.53
CA PHE A 204 -8.94 18.08 7.91
C PHE A 204 -9.23 19.37 7.13
N GLN A 205 -10.31 19.40 6.37
CA GLN A 205 -10.73 20.62 5.65
C GLN A 205 -10.99 21.78 6.63
N ARG A 206 -11.75 21.55 7.71
CA ARG A 206 -12.00 22.55 8.73
C ARG A 206 -10.73 22.97 9.49
N ALA A 207 -9.73 22.10 9.60
CA ALA A 207 -8.43 22.43 10.19
C ALA A 207 -7.51 23.23 9.25
N GLY A 208 -7.90 23.42 7.98
CA GLY A 208 -7.10 24.11 6.96
C GLY A 208 -5.93 23.29 6.44
N ALA A 209 -5.98 21.95 6.52
CA ALA A 209 -4.95 21.04 6.05
C ALA A 209 -5.01 20.84 4.52
N THR A 210 -4.95 21.92 3.75
CA THR A 210 -5.08 21.94 2.27
C THR A 210 -3.89 21.33 1.55
N ASN A 211 -2.77 21.16 2.23
CA ASN A 211 -1.55 20.49 1.77
C ASN A 211 -1.66 18.96 1.77
N VAL A 212 -2.69 18.39 2.43
CA VAL A 212 -2.93 16.95 2.46
C VAL A 212 -3.63 16.50 1.17
N LYS A 213 -3.07 15.46 0.53
CA LYS A 213 -3.67 14.79 -0.63
C LYS A 213 -4.15 13.41 -0.21
N TRP A 214 -5.42 13.14 -0.41
CA TRP A 214 -6.12 11.94 0.04
C TRP A 214 -5.94 10.79 -0.94
N VAL A 215 -5.40 9.68 -0.46
CA VAL A 215 -5.14 8.45 -1.24
C VAL A 215 -6.15 7.38 -0.84
N TRP A 216 -7.14 7.11 -1.71
CA TRP A 216 -8.09 6.01 -1.53
C TRP A 216 -7.57 4.74 -2.18
N SER A 217 -7.38 3.68 -1.37
CA SER A 217 -6.61 2.51 -1.77
C SER A 217 -7.33 1.19 -1.46
N PRO A 218 -8.27 0.72 -2.29
CA PRO A 218 -8.81 -0.62 -2.18
C PRO A 218 -7.77 -1.68 -2.57
N ALA A 219 -7.91 -2.90 -2.02
CA ALA A 219 -7.09 -4.04 -2.42
C ALA A 219 -7.49 -4.58 -3.80
N PHE A 220 -8.78 -4.61 -4.11
CA PHE A 220 -9.32 -5.27 -5.31
C PHE A 220 -10.18 -4.37 -6.21
N ALA A 221 -10.73 -3.29 -5.67
CA ALA A 221 -11.71 -2.44 -6.36
C ALA A 221 -12.86 -3.25 -7.01
N ARG A 222 -13.35 -4.28 -6.31
CA ARG A 222 -14.45 -5.13 -6.82
C ARG A 222 -15.80 -4.46 -6.73
N SER A 223 -15.94 -3.50 -5.82
CA SER A 223 -17.14 -2.75 -5.57
C SER A 223 -16.82 -1.25 -5.52
N THR A 224 -17.73 -0.43 -5.99
CA THR A 224 -17.69 1.02 -5.86
C THR A 224 -18.34 1.53 -4.58
N ALA A 225 -18.95 0.62 -3.79
CA ALA A 225 -19.71 0.98 -2.60
C ALA A 225 -18.90 1.69 -1.51
N GLN A 226 -17.57 1.45 -1.49
CA GLN A 226 -16.64 2.07 -0.54
C GLN A 226 -15.89 3.28 -1.13
N PHE A 227 -16.24 3.72 -2.33
CA PHE A 227 -15.67 4.94 -2.92
C PHE A 227 -16.33 6.18 -2.30
N PRO A 228 -15.55 7.06 -1.64
CA PRO A 228 -16.14 8.21 -0.94
C PRO A 228 -16.60 9.32 -1.88
N GLY A 229 -16.29 9.22 -3.17
CA GLY A 229 -16.57 10.23 -4.19
C GLY A 229 -15.36 11.08 -4.54
N ALA A 230 -15.29 11.54 -5.81
CA ALA A 230 -14.13 12.27 -6.35
C ALA A 230 -13.82 13.56 -5.59
N ALA A 231 -14.80 14.20 -4.95
CA ALA A 231 -14.57 15.39 -4.13
C ALA A 231 -13.73 15.12 -2.85
N TYR A 232 -13.63 13.86 -2.43
CA TYR A 232 -12.95 13.43 -1.21
C TYR A 232 -11.64 12.67 -1.48
N VAL A 233 -11.23 12.54 -2.74
CA VAL A 233 -10.08 11.74 -3.16
C VAL A 233 -9.22 12.54 -4.14
N ASN A 234 -7.91 12.55 -3.93
CA ASN A 234 -6.97 13.17 -4.86
C ASN A 234 -6.23 12.13 -5.71
N VAL A 235 -6.05 10.92 -5.18
CA VAL A 235 -5.35 9.80 -5.81
C VAL A 235 -6.10 8.52 -5.50
N MET A 236 -6.39 7.72 -6.52
CA MET A 236 -6.82 6.34 -6.33
C MET A 236 -5.61 5.43 -6.31
N ALA A 237 -5.60 4.42 -5.43
CA ALA A 237 -4.47 3.53 -5.32
C ALA A 237 -4.89 2.06 -5.17
N THR A 238 -3.94 1.14 -5.32
CA THR A 238 -4.15 -0.28 -5.04
C THR A 238 -2.84 -0.97 -4.67
N THR A 239 -2.95 -2.12 -4.00
CA THR A 239 -1.84 -3.02 -3.71
C THR A 239 -1.59 -3.97 -4.88
N CYS A 240 -0.33 -4.15 -5.26
CA CYS A 240 0.13 -4.99 -6.38
C CYS A 240 1.26 -5.93 -5.92
N GLN A 241 0.93 -6.92 -5.13
CA GLN A 241 1.91 -7.90 -4.62
C GLN A 241 1.76 -9.27 -5.28
N ASN A 242 2.87 -9.94 -5.60
CA ASN A 242 2.92 -11.26 -6.21
C ASN A 242 3.89 -12.19 -5.46
N GLY A 243 3.37 -12.90 -4.47
CA GLY A 243 4.17 -13.77 -3.58
C GLY A 243 4.32 -15.22 -4.05
N GLY A 244 3.64 -15.63 -5.11
CA GLY A 244 3.59 -17.02 -5.56
C GLY A 244 2.79 -17.93 -4.62
N LYS A 245 2.83 -19.26 -4.88
CA LYS A 245 2.06 -20.26 -4.10
C LYS A 245 2.28 -20.24 -2.58
N PRO A 246 3.50 -19.99 -2.07
CA PRO A 246 3.69 -19.96 -0.61
C PRO A 246 2.85 -18.90 0.09
N LEU A 247 2.52 -17.80 -0.59
CA LEU A 247 1.77 -16.69 0.00
C LEU A 247 0.36 -16.54 -0.57
N PHE A 248 0.15 -16.95 -1.84
CA PHE A 248 -1.13 -16.81 -2.51
C PHE A 248 -1.59 -18.13 -3.11
N ALA A 249 -2.73 -18.65 -2.70
CA ALA A 249 -3.27 -19.92 -3.17
C ALA A 249 -3.42 -19.98 -4.71
N ARG A 250 -3.67 -18.83 -5.37
CA ARG A 250 -3.73 -18.73 -6.84
C ARG A 250 -2.37 -18.82 -7.54
N GLY A 251 -1.29 -18.88 -6.76
CA GLY A 251 0.07 -18.99 -7.27
C GLY A 251 0.62 -17.73 -7.91
N TRP A 252 1.64 -17.91 -8.73
CA TRP A 252 2.28 -16.82 -9.47
C TRP A 252 1.36 -16.29 -10.57
N LYS A 253 1.36 -14.96 -10.73
CA LYS A 253 0.65 -14.25 -11.81
C LYS A 253 1.62 -13.31 -12.51
N SER A 254 1.45 -13.10 -13.83
CA SER A 254 2.09 -11.97 -14.49
C SER A 254 1.57 -10.64 -13.90
N PHE A 255 2.29 -9.55 -14.14
CA PHE A 255 1.86 -8.24 -13.64
C PHE A 255 0.45 -7.86 -14.12
N GLY A 256 0.18 -8.04 -15.42
CA GLY A 256 -1.13 -7.74 -16.01
C GLY A 256 -2.27 -8.56 -15.42
N GLU A 257 -2.05 -9.88 -15.21
CA GLU A 257 -3.06 -10.77 -14.61
C GLU A 257 -3.31 -10.49 -13.12
N GLY A 258 -2.26 -10.09 -12.38
CA GLY A 258 -2.36 -9.84 -10.96
C GLY A 258 -2.95 -8.47 -10.61
N CYS A 259 -2.48 -7.43 -11.32
CA CYS A 259 -2.77 -6.02 -10.99
C CYS A 259 -3.64 -5.32 -12.03
N GLY A 260 -3.55 -5.72 -13.30
CA GLY A 260 -4.13 -5.00 -14.42
C GLY A 260 -5.62 -4.74 -14.27
N GLN A 261 -6.39 -5.76 -13.89
CA GLN A 261 -7.84 -5.62 -13.72
C GLN A 261 -8.23 -4.59 -12.66
N THR A 262 -7.48 -4.52 -11.54
CA THR A 262 -7.77 -3.55 -10.48
C THR A 262 -7.45 -2.15 -10.96
N ILE A 263 -6.32 -1.95 -11.63
CA ILE A 263 -5.92 -0.67 -12.21
C ILE A 263 -6.97 -0.18 -13.24
N ASP A 264 -7.43 -1.07 -14.13
CA ASP A 264 -8.41 -0.73 -15.14
C ASP A 264 -9.79 -0.40 -14.53
N ARG A 265 -10.19 -1.09 -13.44
CA ARG A 265 -11.41 -0.75 -12.67
C ARG A 265 -11.33 0.61 -12.00
N LEU A 266 -10.20 0.94 -11.40
CA LEU A 266 -9.99 2.25 -10.80
C LEU A 266 -10.09 3.36 -11.86
N HIS A 267 -9.42 3.18 -12.99
CA HIS A 267 -9.50 4.16 -14.08
C HIS A 267 -10.92 4.30 -14.67
N ALA A 268 -11.65 3.20 -14.78
CA ALA A 268 -13.03 3.23 -15.24
C ALA A 268 -13.99 3.90 -14.23
N LEU A 269 -13.70 3.76 -12.93
CA LEU A 269 -14.50 4.37 -11.86
C LEU A 269 -14.42 5.90 -11.90
N GLU A 270 -13.23 6.47 -12.03
CA GLU A 270 -13.01 7.91 -12.06
C GLU A 270 -11.81 8.24 -12.97
N PRO A 271 -12.02 8.41 -14.28
CA PRO A 271 -10.94 8.63 -15.24
C PRO A 271 -10.15 9.93 -15.03
N GLY A 272 -10.74 10.88 -14.28
CA GLY A 272 -10.11 12.17 -13.96
C GLY A 272 -9.10 12.11 -12.81
N LEU A 273 -9.07 11.03 -12.03
CA LEU A 273 -8.16 10.90 -10.91
C LEU A 273 -6.90 10.08 -11.31
N PRO A 274 -5.71 10.51 -10.86
CA PRO A 274 -4.49 9.75 -11.05
C PRO A 274 -4.52 8.46 -10.24
N ILE A 275 -3.82 7.43 -10.75
CA ILE A 275 -3.69 6.14 -10.08
C ILE A 275 -2.28 5.96 -9.54
N GLN A 276 -2.19 5.41 -8.33
CA GLN A 276 -0.97 5.00 -7.66
C GLN A 276 -0.97 3.49 -7.43
N LEU A 277 0.17 2.85 -7.61
CA LEU A 277 0.42 1.52 -7.06
C LEU A 277 1.05 1.71 -5.67
N ALA A 278 0.24 1.63 -4.61
CA ALA A 278 0.66 2.01 -3.26
C ALA A 278 1.59 0.98 -2.60
N GLU A 279 1.50 -0.28 -3.00
CA GLU A 279 2.40 -1.35 -2.53
C GLU A 279 2.66 -2.30 -3.68
N THR A 280 3.84 -2.17 -4.29
CA THR A 280 4.21 -3.00 -5.43
C THR A 280 5.38 -3.89 -5.07
N ALA A 281 5.22 -5.19 -5.22
CA ALA A 281 6.29 -6.13 -4.95
C ALA A 281 6.06 -7.48 -5.63
N THR A 282 7.15 -8.21 -5.86
CA THR A 282 7.09 -9.62 -6.25
C THR A 282 8.24 -10.39 -5.59
N SER A 283 7.99 -11.67 -5.29
CA SER A 283 9.00 -12.58 -4.74
C SER A 283 9.73 -13.32 -5.86
N GLU A 284 10.77 -14.10 -5.50
CA GLU A 284 11.43 -15.04 -6.41
C GLU A 284 10.69 -16.39 -6.48
N SER A 285 9.59 -16.56 -5.74
CA SER A 285 8.93 -17.83 -5.53
C SER A 285 7.81 -18.08 -6.54
N GLY A 286 7.99 -19.05 -7.42
CA GLY A 286 6.97 -19.50 -8.36
C GLY A 286 7.06 -18.94 -9.78
N GLY A 287 8.00 -18.02 -10.04
CA GLY A 287 8.23 -17.44 -11.36
C GLY A 287 9.46 -16.54 -11.39
N SER A 288 9.68 -15.84 -12.48
CA SER A 288 10.83 -14.93 -12.64
C SER A 288 10.47 -13.52 -12.16
N LYS A 289 11.01 -13.11 -11.02
CA LYS A 289 10.88 -11.74 -10.49
C LYS A 289 11.36 -10.69 -11.51
N ALA A 290 12.50 -10.93 -12.13
CA ALA A 290 13.03 -10.03 -13.14
C ALA A 290 12.10 -9.87 -14.36
N GLN A 291 11.44 -10.95 -14.79
CA GLN A 291 10.46 -10.87 -15.87
C GLN A 291 9.20 -10.10 -15.44
N TRP A 292 8.69 -10.36 -14.24
CA TRP A 292 7.55 -9.65 -13.70
C TRP A 292 7.82 -8.13 -13.60
N ILE A 293 9.01 -7.75 -13.15
CA ILE A 293 9.44 -6.34 -13.08
C ILE A 293 9.48 -5.72 -14.49
N ARG A 294 10.00 -6.42 -15.50
CA ARG A 294 9.98 -5.91 -16.88
C ARG A 294 8.54 -5.74 -17.40
N GLN A 295 7.66 -6.70 -17.13
CA GLN A 295 6.24 -6.61 -17.48
C GLN A 295 5.55 -5.43 -16.79
N MET A 296 5.86 -5.20 -15.50
CA MET A 296 5.38 -4.03 -14.76
C MET A 296 5.77 -2.72 -15.46
N TRP A 297 7.03 -2.54 -15.78
CA TRP A 297 7.48 -1.32 -16.44
C TRP A 297 6.84 -1.11 -17.82
N ALA A 298 6.72 -2.17 -18.61
CA ALA A 298 6.05 -2.13 -19.91
C ALA A 298 4.55 -1.77 -19.74
N TYR A 299 3.89 -2.36 -18.74
CA TYR A 299 2.49 -2.08 -18.44
C TYR A 299 2.28 -0.61 -18.04
N LEU A 300 3.14 -0.10 -17.17
CA LEU A 300 3.07 1.28 -16.70
C LEU A 300 3.38 2.29 -17.81
N ALA A 301 4.33 1.97 -18.70
CA ALA A 301 4.67 2.83 -19.85
C ALA A 301 3.47 3.07 -20.77
N ALA A 302 2.54 2.12 -20.87
CA ALA A 302 1.35 2.23 -21.69
C ALA A 302 0.16 2.93 -21.00
N ARG A 303 0.29 3.29 -19.70
CA ARG A 303 -0.81 3.84 -18.89
C ARG A 303 -0.42 5.15 -18.19
N PRO A 304 -0.52 6.29 -18.90
CA PRO A 304 -0.08 7.59 -18.37
C PRO A 304 -0.87 8.06 -17.14
N TYR A 305 -2.07 7.54 -16.95
CA TYR A 305 -2.91 7.80 -15.79
C TYR A 305 -2.42 7.13 -14.49
N VAL A 306 -1.49 6.15 -14.58
CA VAL A 306 -0.73 5.68 -13.43
C VAL A 306 0.44 6.65 -13.22
N THR A 307 0.36 7.48 -12.19
CA THR A 307 1.28 8.60 -11.96
C THR A 307 2.27 8.36 -10.84
N SER A 308 2.10 7.30 -10.06
CA SER A 308 3.07 6.92 -9.03
C SER A 308 3.06 5.42 -8.75
N MET A 309 4.20 4.91 -8.31
CA MET A 309 4.40 3.53 -7.91
C MET A 309 5.34 3.48 -6.72
N ILE A 310 4.92 2.86 -5.63
CA ILE A 310 5.70 2.65 -4.42
C ILE A 310 6.14 1.20 -4.36
N TRP A 311 7.45 0.97 -4.36
CA TRP A 311 7.99 -0.37 -4.20
C TRP A 311 8.07 -0.74 -2.71
N PHE A 312 7.56 -1.92 -2.38
CA PHE A 312 7.59 -2.49 -1.03
C PHE A 312 8.92 -3.22 -0.82
N ASN A 313 9.99 -2.48 -0.44
CA ASN A 313 11.39 -2.92 -0.48
C ASN A 313 11.87 -3.46 0.87
N LEU A 314 11.30 -4.56 1.33
CA LEU A 314 11.65 -5.15 2.62
C LEU A 314 11.60 -6.68 2.62
N VAL A 315 12.07 -7.29 3.70
CA VAL A 315 11.97 -8.73 3.97
C VAL A 315 10.95 -8.92 5.08
N LYS A 316 9.82 -9.55 4.76
CA LYS A 316 8.74 -9.84 5.69
C LYS A 316 8.20 -11.26 5.45
N GLU A 317 7.05 -11.42 4.80
CA GLU A 317 6.53 -12.74 4.40
C GLU A 317 7.36 -13.38 3.27
N ALA A 318 8.01 -12.54 2.47
CA ALA A 318 8.96 -12.90 1.43
C ALA A 318 10.09 -11.87 1.34
N ASN A 319 11.13 -12.16 0.55
CA ASN A 319 12.08 -11.14 0.15
C ASN A 319 11.50 -10.32 -1.01
N TRP A 320 10.92 -9.17 -0.68
CA TRP A 320 10.30 -8.24 -1.61
C TRP A 320 11.28 -7.25 -2.24
N ARG A 321 12.51 -7.16 -1.73
CA ARG A 321 13.53 -6.17 -2.14
C ARG A 321 13.88 -6.33 -3.61
N ILE A 322 14.19 -5.20 -4.27
CA ILE A 322 14.62 -5.22 -5.68
C ILE A 322 15.94 -5.96 -5.88
N ASP A 323 16.82 -5.93 -4.88
CA ASP A 323 18.13 -6.56 -4.85
C ASP A 323 18.12 -8.03 -4.39
N SER A 324 16.94 -8.69 -4.35
CA SER A 324 16.84 -10.12 -3.99
C SER A 324 17.61 -11.04 -4.93
N SER A 325 17.88 -10.60 -6.14
CA SER A 325 18.81 -11.21 -7.09
C SER A 325 19.38 -10.16 -8.04
N PRO A 326 20.61 -10.39 -8.60
CA PRO A 326 21.20 -9.45 -9.57
C PRO A 326 20.35 -9.25 -10.83
N SER A 327 19.50 -10.23 -11.20
CA SER A 327 18.60 -10.13 -12.35
C SER A 327 17.38 -9.25 -12.05
N ALA A 328 16.85 -9.31 -10.83
CA ALA A 328 15.73 -8.48 -10.40
C ALA A 328 16.16 -7.01 -10.26
N GLU A 329 17.29 -6.76 -9.62
CA GLU A 329 17.89 -5.44 -9.47
C GLU A 329 18.14 -4.78 -10.84
N ARG A 330 18.82 -5.46 -11.78
CA ARG A 330 19.03 -4.92 -13.12
C ARG A 330 17.73 -4.65 -13.88
N ALA A 331 16.72 -5.53 -13.74
CA ALA A 331 15.43 -5.31 -14.37
C ALA A 331 14.73 -4.08 -13.83
N PHE A 332 14.81 -3.86 -12.50
CA PHE A 332 14.23 -2.70 -11.84
C PHE A 332 14.95 -1.41 -12.26
N ALA A 333 16.27 -1.36 -12.10
CA ALA A 333 17.09 -0.20 -12.43
C ALA A 333 17.01 0.19 -13.93
N THR A 334 16.86 -0.78 -14.83
CA THR A 334 16.67 -0.51 -16.26
C THR A 334 15.37 0.23 -16.53
N GLY A 335 14.27 -0.20 -15.92
CA GLY A 335 12.99 0.47 -16.09
C GLY A 335 12.89 1.82 -15.37
N ALA A 336 13.52 1.93 -14.19
CA ALA A 336 13.56 3.17 -13.41
C ALA A 336 14.31 4.31 -14.13
N ARG A 337 15.25 3.98 -15.03
CA ARG A 337 15.96 4.95 -15.88
C ARG A 337 15.15 5.45 -17.09
N SER A 338 13.94 4.97 -17.28
CA SER A 338 13.04 5.50 -18.32
C SER A 338 12.82 7.01 -18.14
N THR A 339 12.71 7.73 -19.24
CA THR A 339 12.44 9.18 -19.24
C THR A 339 11.08 9.55 -18.60
N ARG A 340 10.18 8.56 -18.48
CA ARG A 340 8.90 8.76 -17.80
C ARG A 340 9.00 8.75 -16.27
N VAL A 341 10.01 8.09 -15.72
CA VAL A 341 10.17 7.94 -14.25
C VAL A 341 10.87 9.17 -13.70
N ASN A 342 10.26 9.78 -12.64
CA ASN A 342 10.80 10.89 -11.87
C ASN A 342 11.20 10.40 -10.48
#